data_7a2be5b8b9bb536374db7bf163b318e3
#
_entry.id   7a2be5b8b9bb536374db7bf163b318e3
#
_cell.length_a   1.000
_cell.length_b   1.000
_cell.length_c   1.000
_cell.angle_alpha   90.00
_cell.angle_beta   90.00
_cell.angle_gamma   90.00
#
_symmetry.space_group_name_H-M   'P 1'
#
loop_
_entity.id
_entity.type
_entity.pdbx_description
1 polymer ?
#
loop_
_entity_poly.entity_id
_entity_poly.type
_entity_poly.pdbx_seq_one_letter_code
_entity_poly.pdbx_strand_id
1 'polypeptide(L)'
;MTGFGELQEMMQTLYGYLCQDEVAPCPCHCDSYDPNFLLDRKGKMYLIDWEYAGMSDPGCDFGTFVACSDYSAEEAEHVLAIYLDHEPTSGERRHYLGYVAMTSYFWYLWALYQEKCSKHVGEYLYIWYKYSKQYGQLALQLYEDNDGTSNNHKEGKL
;
A
#
# COMPACT_ATOMS: atom_id res chain seq x y z
N MET A 1 -18.71 -15.11 3.45
CA MET A 1 -18.42 -13.70 3.14
C MET A 1 -18.51 -13.56 1.65
N THR A 2 -19.57 -12.93 1.17
CA THR A 2 -19.68 -12.53 -0.23
C THR A 2 -18.65 -11.42 -0.47
N GLY A 3 -17.79 -11.57 -1.48
CA GLY A 3 -16.77 -10.57 -1.85
C GLY A 3 -15.31 -10.87 -1.45
N PHE A 4 -15.04 -11.90 -0.63
CA PHE A 4 -13.66 -12.27 -0.31
C PHE A 4 -12.90 -12.82 -1.52
N GLY A 5 -13.55 -13.69 -2.32
CA GLY A 5 -12.97 -14.24 -3.55
C GLY A 5 -12.63 -13.13 -4.56
N GLU A 6 -13.55 -12.20 -4.78
CA GLU A 6 -13.33 -11.04 -5.67
C GLU A 6 -12.17 -10.17 -5.21
N LEU A 7 -12.07 -9.92 -3.89
CA LEU A 7 -10.93 -9.16 -3.34
C LEU A 7 -9.60 -9.91 -3.54
N GLN A 8 -9.59 -11.22 -3.32
CA GLN A 8 -8.40 -12.04 -3.51
C GLN A 8 -7.95 -12.03 -4.98
N GLU A 9 -8.86 -12.19 -5.93
CA GLU A 9 -8.56 -12.13 -7.36
C GLU A 9 -7.99 -10.74 -7.75
N MET A 10 -8.60 -9.68 -7.25
CA MET A 10 -8.12 -8.31 -7.45
C MET A 10 -6.70 -8.14 -6.92
N MET A 11 -6.39 -8.61 -5.72
CA MET A 11 -5.04 -8.53 -5.13
C MET A 11 -4.02 -9.38 -5.90
N GLN A 12 -4.41 -10.54 -6.42
CA GLN A 12 -3.53 -11.36 -7.27
C GLN A 12 -3.18 -10.65 -8.58
N THR A 13 -4.16 -10.00 -9.21
CA THR A 13 -3.96 -9.21 -10.43
C THR A 13 -3.01 -8.03 -10.15
N LEU A 14 -3.28 -7.28 -9.08
CA LEU A 14 -2.45 -6.15 -8.67
C LEU A 14 -1.01 -6.58 -8.35
N TYR A 15 -0.84 -7.69 -7.65
CA TYR A 15 0.48 -8.24 -7.37
C TYR A 15 1.28 -8.54 -8.66
N GLY A 16 0.59 -9.07 -9.69
CA GLY A 16 1.20 -9.30 -11.00
C GLY A 16 1.73 -8.03 -11.66
N TYR A 17 1.04 -6.89 -11.52
CA TYR A 17 1.52 -5.59 -11.99
C TYR A 17 2.69 -5.06 -11.15
N LEU A 18 2.58 -5.08 -9.84
CA LEU A 18 3.62 -4.60 -8.92
C LEU A 18 4.95 -5.31 -9.13
N CYS A 19 4.94 -6.62 -9.41
CA CYS A 19 6.15 -7.37 -9.71
C CYS A 19 6.86 -6.94 -11.01
N GLN A 20 6.18 -6.22 -11.91
CA GLN A 20 6.75 -5.73 -13.16
C GLN A 20 7.43 -4.35 -13.02
N ASP A 21 7.18 -3.63 -11.93
CA ASP A 21 7.74 -2.29 -11.72
C ASP A 21 9.24 -2.30 -11.35
N GLU A 22 9.83 -3.48 -11.06
CA GLU A 22 11.27 -3.68 -10.82
C GLU A 22 11.87 -2.72 -9.76
N VAL A 23 11.14 -2.41 -8.70
CA VAL A 23 11.62 -1.55 -7.62
C VAL A 23 12.66 -2.29 -6.78
N ALA A 24 13.81 -1.65 -6.55
CA ALA A 24 14.88 -2.24 -5.76
C ALA A 24 14.49 -2.34 -4.28
N PRO A 25 14.65 -3.52 -3.64
CA PRO A 25 14.35 -3.67 -2.24
C PRO A 25 15.33 -2.85 -1.37
N CYS A 26 14.81 -2.30 -0.28
CA CYS A 26 15.58 -1.60 0.73
C CYS A 26 15.25 -2.11 2.14
N PRO A 27 16.02 -1.73 3.19
CA PRO A 27 15.62 -1.99 4.56
C PRO A 27 14.32 -1.26 4.88
N CYS A 28 13.27 -2.00 5.21
CA CYS A 28 11.95 -1.49 5.57
C CYS A 28 11.60 -1.91 6.99
N HIS A 29 10.80 -1.10 7.66
CA HIS A 29 10.25 -1.40 8.97
C HIS A 29 9.09 -2.40 8.88
N CYS A 30 8.29 -2.31 7.84
CA CYS A 30 7.12 -3.13 7.51
C CYS A 30 5.95 -3.05 8.52
N ASP A 31 6.07 -2.21 9.55
CA ASP A 31 5.04 -1.92 10.56
C ASP A 31 5.06 -0.44 10.96
N SER A 32 5.12 0.43 9.96
CA SER A 32 5.25 1.89 10.10
C SER A 32 3.91 2.56 10.42
N TYR A 33 3.30 2.24 11.58
CA TYR A 33 2.08 2.90 12.04
C TYR A 33 2.36 3.81 13.24
N ASP A 34 1.48 4.79 13.51
CA ASP A 34 1.75 5.91 14.40
C ASP A 34 2.19 5.55 15.85
N PRO A 35 1.71 4.47 16.51
CA PRO A 35 2.23 4.08 17.83
C PRO A 35 3.72 3.70 17.83
N ASN A 36 4.29 3.31 16.69
CA ASN A 36 5.70 2.98 16.57
C ASN A 36 6.61 4.22 16.39
N PHE A 37 6.02 5.41 16.21
CA PHE A 37 6.75 6.68 16.15
C PHE A 37 6.70 7.38 17.51
N LEU A 38 7.83 7.40 18.22
CA LEU A 38 7.95 8.08 19.50
C LEU A 38 8.62 9.44 19.35
N LEU A 39 8.00 10.48 19.90
CA LEU A 39 8.56 11.82 19.93
C LEU A 39 9.04 12.15 21.35
N ASP A 40 10.31 12.46 21.52
CA ASP A 40 10.82 12.87 22.83
C ASP A 40 10.50 14.35 23.13
N ARG A 41 10.77 14.77 24.37
CA ARG A 41 10.53 16.17 24.82
C ARG A 41 11.35 17.22 24.07
N LYS A 42 12.36 16.82 23.30
CA LYS A 42 13.21 17.70 22.50
C LYS A 42 12.79 17.73 21.04
N GLY A 43 11.72 17.03 20.68
CA GLY A 43 11.22 16.93 19.32
C GLY A 43 11.98 15.90 18.45
N LYS A 44 12.83 15.05 19.06
CA LYS A 44 13.48 13.98 18.32
C LYS A 44 12.53 12.80 18.17
N MET A 45 12.38 12.31 16.94
CA MET A 45 11.59 11.15 16.60
C MET A 45 12.42 9.88 16.65
N TYR A 46 11.80 8.80 17.14
CA TYR A 46 12.35 7.45 17.16
C TYR A 46 11.31 6.52 16.57
N LEU A 47 11.75 5.61 15.70
CA LEU A 47 10.94 4.51 15.19
C LEU A 47 11.35 3.24 15.95
N ILE A 48 10.38 2.57 16.56
CA ILE A 48 10.56 1.40 17.42
C ILE A 48 9.80 0.19 16.87
N ASP A 49 9.98 -0.97 17.50
CA ASP A 49 9.28 -2.22 17.19
C ASP A 49 9.59 -2.77 15.79
N TRP A 50 10.84 -3.10 15.59
CA TRP A 50 11.41 -3.59 14.34
C TRP A 50 11.24 -5.10 14.11
N GLU A 51 10.24 -5.74 14.74
CA GLU A 51 10.07 -7.20 14.67
C GLU A 51 9.70 -7.72 13.26
N TYR A 52 9.06 -6.89 12.43
CA TYR A 52 8.73 -7.21 11.02
C TYR A 52 9.75 -6.68 10.01
N ALA A 53 10.81 -6.03 10.49
CA ALA A 53 11.77 -5.37 9.60
C ALA A 53 12.51 -6.35 8.71
N GLY A 54 12.74 -5.95 7.46
CA GLY A 54 13.45 -6.76 6.47
C GLY A 54 13.81 -6.00 5.21
N MET A 55 14.46 -6.71 4.30
CA MET A 55 14.65 -6.21 2.94
C MET A 55 13.33 -6.38 2.19
N SER A 56 12.69 -5.27 1.85
CA SER A 56 11.39 -5.25 1.19
C SER A 56 11.29 -4.09 0.20
N ASP A 57 10.21 -4.06 -0.54
CA ASP A 57 9.84 -2.91 -1.34
C ASP A 57 9.50 -1.71 -0.43
N PRO A 58 10.02 -0.49 -0.70
CA PRO A 58 9.71 0.71 0.08
C PRO A 58 8.20 1.02 0.16
N GLY A 59 7.43 0.54 -0.80
CA GLY A 59 5.97 0.60 -0.77
C GLY A 59 5.35 -0.08 0.46
N CYS A 60 6.03 -1.05 1.09
CA CYS A 60 5.56 -1.68 2.31
C CYS A 60 5.44 -0.68 3.47
N ASP A 61 6.46 0.15 3.67
CA ASP A 61 6.44 1.17 4.73
C ASP A 61 5.42 2.27 4.44
N PHE A 62 5.44 2.80 3.22
CA PHE A 62 4.47 3.79 2.78
C PHE A 62 3.03 3.28 2.90
N GLY A 63 2.76 2.08 2.36
CA GLY A 63 1.43 1.49 2.36
C GLY A 63 0.89 1.23 3.76
N THR A 64 1.71 0.71 4.67
CA THR A 64 1.32 0.50 6.08
C THR A 64 1.03 1.83 6.77
N PHE A 65 1.88 2.84 6.58
CA PHE A 65 1.68 4.17 7.14
C PHE A 65 0.35 4.78 6.71
N VAL A 66 0.06 4.80 5.41
CA VAL A 66 -1.21 5.35 4.86
C VAL A 66 -2.42 4.57 5.36
N ALA A 67 -2.36 3.23 5.33
CA ALA A 67 -3.47 2.37 5.74
C ALA A 67 -3.82 2.49 7.22
N CYS A 68 -2.82 2.72 8.08
CA CYS A 68 -3.02 2.86 9.53
C CYS A 68 -3.32 4.29 9.97
N SER A 69 -3.03 5.29 9.14
CA SER A 69 -3.34 6.70 9.40
C SER A 69 -4.73 7.13 8.93
N ASP A 70 -5.52 6.23 8.36
CA ASP A 70 -6.86 6.47 7.78
C ASP A 70 -6.89 7.60 6.74
N TYR A 71 -5.83 7.70 5.92
CA TYR A 71 -5.73 8.72 4.89
C TYR A 71 -6.62 8.42 3.68
N SER A 72 -7.29 9.46 3.19
CA SER A 72 -7.96 9.46 1.89
C SER A 72 -6.93 9.34 0.75
N ALA A 73 -7.40 9.04 -0.46
CA ALA A 73 -6.53 8.97 -1.63
C ALA A 73 -5.81 10.29 -1.92
N GLU A 74 -6.45 11.44 -1.70
CA GLU A 74 -5.86 12.78 -1.86
C GLU A 74 -4.75 13.03 -0.82
N GLU A 75 -4.99 12.68 0.44
CA GLU A 75 -3.98 12.78 1.51
C GLU A 75 -2.82 11.82 1.26
N ALA A 76 -3.07 10.60 0.80
CA ALA A 76 -2.04 9.64 0.44
C ALA A 76 -1.15 10.15 -0.70
N GLU A 77 -1.71 10.79 -1.71
CA GLU A 77 -0.95 11.42 -2.80
C GLU A 77 -0.06 12.56 -2.28
N HIS A 78 -0.58 13.40 -1.40
CA HIS A 78 0.20 14.47 -0.79
C HIS A 78 1.37 13.91 0.05
N VAL A 79 1.10 12.89 0.86
CA VAL A 79 2.12 12.22 1.68
C VAL A 79 3.14 11.50 0.81
N LEU A 80 2.74 10.94 -0.35
CA LEU A 80 3.65 10.30 -1.29
C LEU A 80 4.69 11.29 -1.84
N ALA A 81 4.27 12.51 -2.20
CA ALA A 81 5.20 13.55 -2.65
C ALA A 81 6.22 13.94 -1.57
N ILE A 82 5.78 13.98 -0.29
CA ILE A 82 6.68 14.23 0.85
C ILE A 82 7.64 13.05 1.04
N TYR A 83 7.13 11.82 0.96
CA TYR A 83 7.92 10.59 1.15
C TYR A 83 9.03 10.44 0.09
N LEU A 84 8.72 10.78 -1.16
CA LEU A 84 9.65 10.72 -2.28
C LEU A 84 10.58 11.94 -2.40
N ASP A 85 10.28 13.05 -1.71
CA ASP A 85 10.94 14.36 -1.83
C ASP A 85 10.86 14.95 -3.26
N HIS A 86 9.82 14.56 -4.01
CA HIS A 86 9.49 15.10 -5.34
C HIS A 86 8.05 14.78 -5.73
N GLU A 87 7.54 15.42 -6.79
CA GLU A 87 6.24 15.09 -7.37
C GLU A 87 6.27 13.68 -7.97
N PRO A 88 5.37 12.78 -7.55
CA PRO A 88 5.36 11.40 -8.00
C PRO A 88 5.14 11.27 -9.51
N THR A 89 5.93 10.49 -10.17
CA THR A 89 5.67 10.04 -11.55
C THR A 89 4.44 9.12 -11.58
N SER A 90 3.86 8.93 -12.77
CA SER A 90 2.73 8.00 -12.95
C SER A 90 3.08 6.57 -12.51
N GLY A 91 4.33 6.14 -12.74
CA GLY A 91 4.84 4.85 -12.31
C GLY A 91 4.91 4.72 -10.78
N GLU A 92 5.50 5.70 -10.10
CA GLU A 92 5.59 5.74 -8.65
C GLU A 92 4.21 5.82 -8.02
N ARG A 93 3.32 6.67 -8.54
CA ARG A 93 1.95 6.80 -8.03
C ARG A 93 1.22 5.46 -8.04
N ARG A 94 1.16 4.76 -9.16
CA ARG A 94 0.46 3.47 -9.27
C ARG A 94 1.09 2.42 -8.36
N HIS A 95 2.44 2.40 -8.27
CA HIS A 95 3.20 1.45 -7.47
C HIS A 95 2.92 1.64 -5.97
N TYR A 96 3.13 2.84 -5.43
CA TYR A 96 2.96 3.11 -4.02
C TYR A 96 1.49 3.02 -3.56
N LEU A 97 0.53 3.51 -4.37
CA LEU A 97 -0.90 3.33 -4.07
C LEU A 97 -1.32 1.84 -4.18
N GLY A 98 -0.69 1.09 -5.07
CA GLY A 98 -0.84 -0.37 -5.13
C GLY A 98 -0.36 -1.05 -3.84
N TYR A 99 0.74 -0.58 -3.28
CA TYR A 99 1.22 -1.08 -1.99
C TYR A 99 0.31 -0.71 -0.82
N VAL A 100 -0.39 0.43 -0.83
CA VAL A 100 -1.43 0.72 0.17
C VAL A 100 -2.49 -0.38 0.16
N ALA A 101 -2.92 -0.85 -1.03
CA ALA A 101 -3.87 -1.94 -1.14
C ALA A 101 -3.29 -3.28 -0.64
N MET A 102 -2.06 -3.61 -1.04
CA MET A 102 -1.40 -4.87 -0.68
C MET A 102 -1.13 -4.99 0.81
N THR A 103 -0.60 -3.94 1.45
CA THR A 103 -0.36 -3.93 2.90
C THR A 103 -1.66 -3.95 3.68
N SER A 104 -2.68 -3.21 3.23
CA SER A 104 -4.02 -3.31 3.81
C SER A 104 -4.60 -4.71 3.71
N TYR A 105 -4.41 -5.39 2.58
CA TYR A 105 -4.86 -6.78 2.41
C TYR A 105 -4.10 -7.74 3.32
N PHE A 106 -2.79 -7.57 3.47
CA PHE A 106 -1.97 -8.35 4.40
C PHE A 106 -2.48 -8.22 5.84
N TRP A 107 -2.67 -6.99 6.32
CA TRP A 107 -3.17 -6.72 7.66
C TRP A 107 -4.63 -7.18 7.84
N TYR A 108 -5.45 -7.10 6.80
CA TYR A 108 -6.80 -7.67 6.81
C TYR A 108 -6.79 -9.20 7.02
N LEU A 109 -5.91 -9.91 6.32
CA LEU A 109 -5.74 -11.35 6.51
C LEU A 109 -5.23 -11.69 7.92
N TRP A 110 -4.27 -10.92 8.40
CA TRP A 110 -3.77 -11.03 9.77
C TRP A 110 -4.90 -10.80 10.79
N ALA A 111 -5.72 -9.77 10.61
CA ALA A 111 -6.85 -9.48 11.46
C ALA A 111 -7.89 -10.61 11.48
N LEU A 112 -8.23 -11.18 10.32
CA LEU A 112 -9.10 -12.36 10.24
C LEU A 112 -8.55 -13.55 11.03
N TYR A 113 -7.24 -13.75 10.97
CA TYR A 113 -6.58 -14.79 11.75
C TYR A 113 -6.65 -14.51 13.26
N GLN A 114 -6.40 -13.28 13.70
CA GLN A 114 -6.51 -12.88 15.12
C GLN A 114 -7.94 -13.06 15.65
N GLU A 115 -8.96 -12.63 14.88
CA GLU A 115 -10.37 -12.83 15.25
C GLU A 115 -10.71 -14.33 15.41
N LYS A 116 -10.19 -15.18 14.52
CA LYS A 116 -10.35 -16.64 14.66
C LYS A 116 -9.68 -17.18 15.92
N CYS A 117 -8.60 -16.55 16.38
CA CYS A 117 -7.91 -16.86 17.62
C CYS A 117 -8.55 -16.19 18.86
N SER A 118 -9.75 -15.63 18.74
CA SER A 118 -10.47 -14.89 19.79
C SER A 118 -9.72 -13.64 20.31
N LYS A 119 -8.89 -13.05 19.46
CA LYS A 119 -8.22 -11.77 19.70
C LYS A 119 -8.88 -10.70 18.84
N HIS A 120 -9.69 -9.87 19.46
CA HIS A 120 -10.41 -8.82 18.74
C HIS A 120 -9.48 -7.67 18.31
N VAL A 121 -9.49 -7.35 17.03
CA VAL A 121 -8.69 -6.26 16.44
C VAL A 121 -9.50 -4.97 16.27
N GLY A 122 -10.75 -4.95 16.70
CA GLY A 122 -11.61 -3.77 16.66
C GLY A 122 -11.96 -3.32 15.23
N GLU A 123 -11.95 -2.01 15.02
CA GLU A 123 -12.34 -1.39 13.76
C GLU A 123 -11.32 -1.60 12.62
N TYR A 124 -10.08 -1.93 12.93
CA TYR A 124 -9.03 -2.13 11.94
C TYR A 124 -9.35 -3.24 10.93
N LEU A 125 -10.11 -4.27 11.32
CA LEU A 125 -10.57 -5.30 10.41
C LEU A 125 -11.35 -4.70 9.24
N TYR A 126 -12.24 -3.74 9.53
CA TYR A 126 -13.04 -3.06 8.51
C TYR A 126 -12.22 -2.03 7.73
N ILE A 127 -11.35 -1.28 8.39
CA ILE A 127 -10.49 -0.25 7.79
C ILE A 127 -9.58 -0.91 6.74
N TRP A 128 -8.88 -1.98 7.08
CA TRP A 128 -7.99 -2.67 6.15
C TRP A 128 -8.74 -3.36 5.00
N TYR A 129 -9.93 -3.92 5.25
CA TYR A 129 -10.79 -4.42 4.17
C TYR A 129 -11.19 -3.30 3.21
N LYS A 130 -11.63 -2.16 3.74
CA LYS A 130 -12.03 -0.98 2.97
C LYS A 130 -10.88 -0.49 2.08
N TYR A 131 -9.70 -0.34 2.64
CA TYR A 131 -8.54 0.18 1.91
C TYR A 131 -7.98 -0.80 0.89
N SER A 132 -7.89 -2.08 1.22
CA SER A 132 -7.50 -3.08 0.22
C SER A 132 -8.40 -3.00 -1.01
N LYS A 133 -9.72 -2.77 -0.83
CA LYS A 133 -10.66 -2.65 -1.93
C LYS A 133 -10.55 -1.31 -2.67
N GLN A 134 -10.54 -0.19 -1.95
CA GLN A 134 -10.54 1.14 -2.55
C GLN A 134 -9.24 1.43 -3.30
N TYR A 135 -8.10 1.24 -2.63
CA TYR A 135 -6.79 1.46 -3.26
C TYR A 135 -6.47 0.39 -4.31
N GLY A 136 -6.98 -0.84 -4.16
CA GLY A 136 -6.84 -1.88 -5.17
C GLY A 136 -7.51 -1.52 -6.48
N GLN A 137 -8.74 -1.00 -6.43
CA GLN A 137 -9.45 -0.49 -7.61
C GLN A 137 -8.74 0.70 -8.24
N LEU A 138 -8.30 1.67 -7.42
CA LEU A 138 -7.57 2.84 -7.89
C LEU A 138 -6.25 2.46 -8.57
N ALA A 139 -5.45 1.61 -7.94
CA ALA A 139 -4.16 1.20 -8.49
C ALA A 139 -4.32 0.42 -9.82
N LEU A 140 -5.26 -0.51 -9.89
CA LEU A 140 -5.53 -1.25 -11.14
C LEU A 140 -5.93 -0.31 -12.27
N GLN A 141 -6.80 0.68 -12.01
CA GLN A 141 -7.15 1.68 -13.00
C GLN A 141 -5.92 2.46 -13.50
N LEU A 142 -5.02 2.86 -12.59
CA LEU A 142 -3.78 3.56 -12.95
C LEU A 142 -2.83 2.69 -13.78
N TYR A 143 -2.79 1.37 -13.57
CA TYR A 143 -2.03 0.44 -14.42
C TYR A 143 -2.64 0.32 -15.81
N GLU A 144 -3.95 0.14 -15.91
CA GLU A 144 -4.68 -0.01 -17.17
C GLU A 144 -4.62 1.25 -18.04
N ASP A 145 -4.75 2.45 -17.46
CA ASP A 145 -4.67 3.72 -18.17
C ASP A 145 -3.29 3.93 -18.81
N ASN A 146 -2.21 3.50 -18.15
CA ASN A 146 -0.85 3.58 -18.68
C ASN A 146 -0.59 2.57 -19.82
N ASP A 147 -1.15 1.38 -19.76
CA ASP A 147 -1.05 0.38 -20.83
C ASP A 147 -1.79 0.85 -22.10
N GLY A 148 -2.94 1.52 -21.95
CA GLY A 148 -3.71 2.10 -23.04
C GLY A 148 -2.98 3.22 -23.80
N THR A 149 -2.17 4.00 -23.10
CA THR A 149 -1.37 5.08 -23.73
C THR A 149 -0.15 4.55 -24.49
N SER A 150 0.42 3.42 -24.08
CA SER A 150 1.57 2.79 -24.74
C SER A 150 1.21 2.13 -26.07
N ASN A 151 -0.02 1.66 -26.25
CA ASN A 151 -0.48 1.03 -27.49
C ASN A 151 -0.80 2.03 -28.60
N ASN A 152 -1.27 3.24 -28.27
CA ASN A 152 -1.59 4.27 -29.28
C ASN A 152 -0.35 4.89 -29.96
N HIS A 153 0.84 4.70 -29.42
CA HIS A 153 2.09 5.18 -30.04
C HIS A 153 2.72 4.18 -31.02
N LYS A 154 2.24 2.92 -31.09
CA LYS A 154 2.76 1.92 -32.02
C LYS A 154 2.00 1.82 -33.34
N GLU A 155 0.77 2.35 -33.42
CA GLU A 155 -0.03 2.30 -34.65
C GLU A 155 0.14 3.50 -35.58
N GLY A 156 0.95 4.50 -35.21
CA GLY A 156 1.20 5.72 -35.98
C GLY A 156 2.43 5.72 -36.92
N LYS A 157 3.03 4.53 -37.17
CA LYS A 157 4.16 4.41 -38.12
C LYS A 157 3.94 3.25 -39.09
N LEU A 158 3.13 3.49 -40.08
CA LEU A 158 3.11 2.78 -41.36
C LEU A 158 3.02 3.86 -42.47
#